data_73851f4264330b2f8a1e477f21070b4d
#
_entry.id   73851f4264330b2f8a1e477f21070b4d
#
_cell.length_a   1.000
_cell.length_b   1.000
_cell.length_c   1.000
_cell.angle_alpha   90.00
_cell.angle_beta   90.00
_cell.angle_gamma   90.00
#
_symmetry.space_group_name_H-M   'P 1'
#
loop_
_entity.id
_entity.type
_entity.pdbx_description
1 polymer ?
#
loop_
_entity_poly.entity_id
_entity_poly.type
_entity_poly.pdbx_seq_one_letter_code
_entity_poly.pdbx_strand_id
1 'polypeptide(L)'
;DFAKARGLQAERDAHHNVLIRKPSTIPGYKGPTVIVQGHMDIVYEKSADSTHKYEDGIHVVEEDGYLKSADGTSLGADNGLAVAYAMDLLDRNDLPLPALEILITSSEEVGLEGVKHLELTDVKGSYLINLDAEEEGVFFTSCAGGVRTDLSLPLKYTGSTEDITYTLTLCGLNGGHSGLDIALGKANAIQLVGRILYHIAPFARISSLDAPGKANAIASKGTIVMHTSSQDEEALLKELSKLEEMLKAQFSETENLSF
;
A
#
# COMPACT_ATOMS: atom_id res chain seq x y z
N ASP A 1 5.07 -27.40 8.26
CA ASP A 1 5.12 -28.22 9.49
C ASP A 1 3.73 -28.44 10.07
N PHE A 2 2.89 -27.40 10.25
CA PHE A 2 1.55 -27.47 10.81
C PHE A 2 0.65 -28.49 10.09
N ALA A 3 0.54 -28.39 8.77
CA ALA A 3 -0.26 -29.32 7.94
C ALA A 3 0.30 -30.75 7.98
N LYS A 4 1.62 -30.88 7.90
CA LYS A 4 2.30 -32.20 7.96
C LYS A 4 2.04 -32.93 9.28
N ALA A 5 2.05 -32.22 10.40
CA ALA A 5 1.75 -32.79 11.72
C ALA A 5 0.30 -33.33 11.82
N ARG A 6 -0.59 -32.87 10.92
CA ARG A 6 -2.00 -33.27 10.85
C ARG A 6 -2.31 -34.23 9.69
N GLY A 7 -1.27 -34.68 8.98
CA GLY A 7 -1.44 -35.57 7.83
C GLY A 7 -2.14 -34.92 6.64
N LEU A 8 -2.18 -33.57 6.57
CA LEU A 8 -2.81 -32.84 5.50
C LEU A 8 -1.82 -32.63 4.34
N GLN A 9 -2.35 -32.64 3.12
CA GLN A 9 -1.58 -32.30 1.93
C GLN A 9 -1.31 -30.79 1.93
N ALA A 10 -0.04 -30.41 1.79
CA ALA A 10 0.37 -29.03 1.69
C ALA A 10 1.42 -28.86 0.59
N GLU A 11 1.29 -27.79 -0.15
CA GLU A 11 2.19 -27.37 -1.21
C GLU A 11 2.67 -25.94 -0.92
N ARG A 12 3.91 -25.64 -1.29
CA ARG A 12 4.48 -24.30 -1.22
C ARG A 12 5.15 -24.01 -2.56
N ASP A 13 4.79 -22.89 -3.19
CA ASP A 13 5.41 -22.46 -4.44
C ASP A 13 6.73 -21.72 -4.22
N ALA A 14 7.37 -21.31 -5.32
CA ALA A 14 8.63 -20.57 -5.29
C ALA A 14 8.49 -19.15 -4.73
N HIS A 15 7.29 -18.61 -4.70
CA HIS A 15 6.94 -17.28 -4.19
C HIS A 15 6.40 -17.33 -2.76
N HIS A 16 6.54 -18.50 -2.12
CA HIS A 16 6.16 -18.74 -0.72
C HIS A 16 4.66 -18.78 -0.45
N ASN A 17 3.80 -18.79 -1.47
CA ASN A 17 2.40 -19.08 -1.27
C ASN A 17 2.22 -20.53 -0.80
N VAL A 18 1.26 -20.76 0.08
CA VAL A 18 1.00 -22.08 0.67
C VAL A 18 -0.44 -22.46 0.38
N LEU A 19 -0.63 -23.68 -0.15
CA LEU A 19 -1.93 -24.30 -0.36
C LEU A 19 -2.05 -25.57 0.50
N ILE A 20 -3.04 -25.63 1.38
CA ILE A 20 -3.31 -26.79 2.24
C ILE A 20 -4.69 -27.32 1.90
N ARG A 21 -4.80 -28.63 1.69
CA ARG A 21 -6.07 -29.32 1.38
C ARG A 21 -6.55 -30.13 2.57
N LYS A 22 -7.80 -29.87 2.97
CA LYS A 22 -8.50 -30.65 4.00
C LYS A 22 -9.72 -31.33 3.38
N PRO A 23 -9.84 -32.67 3.50
CA PRO A 23 -11.06 -33.35 3.12
C PRO A 23 -12.27 -32.87 3.92
N SER A 24 -13.46 -32.97 3.35
CA SER A 24 -14.69 -32.69 4.09
C SER A 24 -14.83 -33.59 5.31
N THR A 25 -15.31 -33.03 6.40
CA THR A 25 -15.70 -33.79 7.61
C THR A 25 -17.13 -34.36 7.52
N ILE A 26 -17.90 -33.97 6.49
CA ILE A 26 -19.26 -34.46 6.25
C ILE A 26 -19.18 -35.81 5.53
N PRO A 27 -19.74 -36.89 6.10
CA PRO A 27 -19.74 -38.21 5.45
C PRO A 27 -20.40 -38.16 4.07
N GLY A 28 -19.70 -38.70 3.06
CA GLY A 28 -20.23 -38.77 1.71
C GLY A 28 -20.40 -37.44 0.98
N TYR A 29 -19.74 -36.39 1.44
CA TYR A 29 -19.80 -35.05 0.83
C TYR A 29 -19.44 -35.08 -0.66
N LYS A 30 -20.29 -34.47 -1.48
CA LYS A 30 -20.13 -34.31 -2.94
C LYS A 30 -20.32 -32.89 -3.38
N GLY A 31 -20.39 -31.97 -2.42
CA GLY A 31 -20.51 -30.53 -2.69
C GLY A 31 -19.18 -29.89 -3.16
N PRO A 32 -19.20 -28.59 -3.43
CA PRO A 32 -18.03 -27.87 -3.89
C PRO A 32 -16.97 -27.74 -2.79
N THR A 33 -15.71 -27.68 -3.19
CA THR A 33 -14.62 -27.26 -2.31
C THR A 33 -14.66 -25.75 -2.10
N VAL A 34 -14.41 -25.31 -0.88
CA VAL A 34 -14.35 -23.90 -0.51
C VAL A 34 -12.89 -23.50 -0.29
N ILE A 35 -12.47 -22.44 -0.94
CA ILE A 35 -11.17 -21.80 -0.73
C ILE A 35 -11.32 -20.78 0.39
N VAL A 36 -10.46 -20.85 1.40
CA VAL A 36 -10.30 -19.80 2.42
C VAL A 36 -8.94 -19.17 2.20
N GLN A 37 -8.91 -17.86 1.96
CA GLN A 37 -7.71 -17.14 1.56
C GLN A 37 -7.41 -15.96 2.49
N GLY A 38 -6.13 -15.78 2.78
CA GLY A 38 -5.54 -14.63 3.44
C GLY A 38 -4.06 -14.54 3.11
N HIS A 39 -3.36 -13.51 3.63
CA HIS A 39 -1.92 -13.35 3.45
C HIS A 39 -1.14 -13.52 4.75
N MET A 40 0.15 -13.87 4.65
CA MET A 40 0.98 -14.17 5.82
C MET A 40 2.00 -13.08 6.14
N ASP A 41 2.26 -12.18 5.22
CA ASP A 41 3.13 -11.04 5.44
C ASP A 41 2.38 -9.90 6.16
N ILE A 42 3.13 -9.03 6.79
CA ILE A 42 2.62 -7.88 7.55
C ILE A 42 3.44 -6.63 7.25
N VAL A 43 2.85 -5.46 7.41
CA VAL A 43 3.59 -4.21 7.47
C VAL A 43 4.27 -4.11 8.84
N TYR A 44 5.62 -4.18 8.86
CA TYR A 44 6.38 -4.02 10.08
C TYR A 44 6.70 -2.55 10.33
N GLU A 45 6.05 -1.98 11.32
CA GLU A 45 6.33 -0.64 11.84
C GLU A 45 6.57 -0.72 13.34
N LYS A 46 7.31 0.26 13.89
CA LYS A 46 7.55 0.36 15.33
C LYS A 46 7.63 1.80 15.81
N SER A 47 7.31 2.05 17.07
CA SER A 47 7.47 3.34 17.72
C SER A 47 8.96 3.73 17.82
N ALA A 48 9.23 5.04 17.88
CA ALA A 48 10.60 5.56 17.86
C ALA A 48 11.45 5.13 19.07
N ASP A 49 10.82 4.80 20.18
CA ASP A 49 11.41 4.34 21.43
C ASP A 49 11.52 2.81 21.53
N SER A 50 10.93 2.07 20.57
CA SER A 50 11.00 0.61 20.57
C SER A 50 12.38 0.10 20.17
N THR A 51 12.91 -0.82 20.97
CA THR A 51 14.17 -1.53 20.71
C THR A 51 13.98 -2.83 19.95
N HIS A 52 12.73 -3.21 19.63
CA HIS A 52 12.40 -4.44 18.91
C HIS A 52 13.11 -4.51 17.56
N LYS A 53 13.52 -5.70 17.15
CA LYS A 53 14.15 -5.98 15.85
C LYS A 53 13.22 -6.82 14.99
N TYR A 54 13.37 -6.69 13.68
CA TYR A 54 12.56 -7.42 12.71
C TYR A 54 12.61 -8.95 12.90
N GLU A 55 13.74 -9.49 13.35
CA GLU A 55 13.96 -10.92 13.57
C GLU A 55 13.34 -11.43 14.88
N ASP A 56 12.96 -10.52 15.78
CA ASP A 56 12.29 -10.88 17.02
C ASP A 56 10.81 -11.20 16.73
N GLY A 57 10.27 -12.20 17.36
CA GLY A 57 8.84 -12.49 17.24
C GLY A 57 8.01 -11.41 17.94
N ILE A 58 6.80 -11.14 17.46
CA ILE A 58 5.89 -10.18 18.07
C ILE A 58 5.35 -10.75 19.39
N HIS A 59 5.58 -10.05 20.50
CA HIS A 59 5.04 -10.42 21.80
C HIS A 59 3.62 -9.88 21.94
N VAL A 60 2.66 -10.78 21.81
CA VAL A 60 1.23 -10.46 21.92
C VAL A 60 0.80 -10.50 23.38
N VAL A 61 0.15 -9.43 23.82
CA VAL A 61 -0.46 -9.34 25.16
C VAL A 61 -1.94 -9.02 25.03
N GLU A 62 -2.72 -9.46 26.02
CA GLU A 62 -4.13 -9.07 26.16
C GLU A 62 -4.24 -7.95 27.20
N GLU A 63 -4.87 -6.85 26.81
CA GLU A 63 -5.10 -5.71 27.67
C GLU A 63 -6.48 -5.10 27.36
N ASP A 64 -7.33 -5.01 28.37
CA ASP A 64 -8.69 -4.47 28.25
C ASP A 64 -9.56 -5.17 27.20
N GLY A 65 -9.35 -6.47 26.97
CA GLY A 65 -10.06 -7.28 25.97
C GLY A 65 -9.55 -7.11 24.54
N TYR A 66 -8.40 -6.44 24.36
CA TYR A 66 -7.72 -6.27 23.08
C TYR A 66 -6.39 -7.01 23.07
N LEU A 67 -6.04 -7.60 21.93
CA LEU A 67 -4.70 -8.10 21.67
C LEU A 67 -3.83 -6.95 21.15
N LYS A 68 -2.66 -6.76 21.76
CA LYS A 68 -1.71 -5.70 21.42
C LYS A 68 -0.29 -6.25 21.32
N SER A 69 0.58 -5.55 20.58
CA SER A 69 2.01 -5.78 20.67
C SER A 69 2.57 -5.14 21.94
N ALA A 70 3.29 -5.93 22.76
CA ALA A 70 3.96 -5.43 23.96
C ALA A 70 5.19 -4.56 23.65
N ASP A 71 5.75 -4.68 22.45
CA ASP A 71 7.03 -4.09 22.07
C ASP A 71 6.88 -2.78 21.29
N GLY A 72 5.67 -2.23 21.20
CA GLY A 72 5.41 -1.00 20.44
C GLY A 72 5.58 -1.18 18.93
N THR A 73 5.28 -2.36 18.40
CA THR A 73 5.33 -2.70 16.98
C THR A 73 3.92 -2.88 16.41
N SER A 74 3.81 -2.99 15.08
CA SER A 74 2.61 -3.56 14.44
C SER A 74 2.29 -4.92 15.06
N LEU A 75 0.98 -5.21 15.25
CA LEU A 75 0.53 -6.51 15.74
C LEU A 75 0.53 -7.59 14.64
N GLY A 76 0.29 -7.19 13.39
CA GLY A 76 0.13 -8.10 12.25
C GLY A 76 -1.21 -8.82 12.23
N ALA A 77 -2.26 -8.22 12.85
CA ALA A 77 -3.61 -8.78 12.78
C ALA A 77 -4.14 -8.80 11.34
N ASP A 78 -3.75 -7.82 10.55
CA ASP A 78 -3.79 -7.80 9.10
C ASP A 78 -2.51 -8.47 8.54
N ASN A 79 -2.55 -9.68 8.00
CA ASN A 79 -3.72 -10.58 7.94
C ASN A 79 -3.45 -11.88 8.76
N GLY A 80 -2.69 -11.77 9.87
CA GLY A 80 -2.43 -12.87 10.80
C GLY A 80 -3.70 -13.50 11.37
N LEU A 81 -4.79 -12.73 11.46
CA LEU A 81 -6.07 -13.24 11.90
C LEU A 81 -6.64 -14.29 10.93
N ALA A 82 -6.54 -14.06 9.62
CA ALA A 82 -6.93 -15.05 8.61
C ALA A 82 -6.11 -16.34 8.73
N VAL A 83 -4.81 -16.21 8.99
CA VAL A 83 -3.93 -17.37 9.22
C VAL A 83 -4.40 -18.16 10.45
N ALA A 84 -4.75 -17.48 11.55
CA ALA A 84 -5.25 -18.10 12.77
C ALA A 84 -6.58 -18.83 12.53
N TYR A 85 -7.54 -18.21 11.83
CA TYR A 85 -8.79 -18.88 11.45
C TYR A 85 -8.56 -20.08 10.55
N ALA A 86 -7.66 -19.96 9.59
CA ALA A 86 -7.31 -21.08 8.72
C ALA A 86 -6.73 -22.26 9.52
N MET A 87 -5.87 -21.98 10.48
CA MET A 87 -5.29 -23.01 11.35
C MET A 87 -6.37 -23.68 12.22
N ASP A 88 -7.30 -22.91 12.79
CA ASP A 88 -8.43 -23.49 13.54
C ASP A 88 -9.29 -24.37 12.64
N LEU A 89 -9.70 -23.92 11.46
CA LEU A 89 -10.47 -24.72 10.50
C LEU A 89 -9.77 -26.01 10.11
N LEU A 90 -8.44 -26.01 9.99
CA LEU A 90 -7.66 -27.19 9.69
C LEU A 90 -7.65 -28.19 10.86
N ASP A 91 -7.75 -27.73 12.10
CA ASP A 91 -7.83 -28.56 13.30
C ASP A 91 -9.24 -29.11 13.58
N ARG A 92 -10.29 -28.42 13.13
CA ARG A 92 -11.67 -28.78 13.43
C ARG A 92 -12.10 -30.06 12.70
N ASN A 93 -12.39 -31.13 13.44
CA ASN A 93 -13.01 -32.35 12.95
C ASN A 93 -14.38 -32.58 13.58
N ASP A 94 -14.79 -31.74 14.48
CA ASP A 94 -16.04 -31.72 15.23
C ASP A 94 -17.16 -30.95 14.52
N LEU A 95 -16.83 -30.13 13.52
CA LEU A 95 -17.77 -29.35 12.73
C LEU A 95 -18.04 -30.01 11.37
N PRO A 96 -19.26 -29.89 10.84
CA PRO A 96 -19.60 -30.36 9.49
C PRO A 96 -19.03 -29.39 8.43
N LEU A 97 -17.77 -29.55 8.08
CA LEU A 97 -17.07 -28.71 7.11
C LEU A 97 -17.09 -29.32 5.70
N PRO A 98 -17.25 -28.50 4.66
CA PRO A 98 -16.99 -28.91 3.28
C PRO A 98 -15.52 -29.30 3.09
N ALA A 99 -15.16 -29.80 1.92
CA ALA A 99 -13.76 -29.88 1.54
C ALA A 99 -13.18 -28.46 1.46
N LEU A 100 -11.99 -28.24 2.05
CA LEU A 100 -11.34 -26.93 2.12
C LEU A 100 -10.02 -26.92 1.36
N GLU A 101 -9.76 -25.81 0.70
CA GLU A 101 -8.46 -25.37 0.25
C GLU A 101 -8.09 -24.09 1.00
N ILE A 102 -7.08 -24.16 1.85
CA ILE A 102 -6.55 -23.00 2.56
C ILE A 102 -5.40 -22.45 1.73
N LEU A 103 -5.61 -21.27 1.19
CA LEU A 103 -4.63 -20.55 0.37
C LEU A 103 -4.07 -19.36 1.16
N ILE A 104 -2.84 -19.50 1.61
CA ILE A 104 -2.13 -18.41 2.28
C ILE A 104 -1.11 -17.81 1.32
N THR A 105 -1.32 -16.56 0.94
CA THR A 105 -0.44 -15.84 0.03
C THR A 105 0.67 -15.09 0.76
N SER A 106 1.69 -14.69 0.05
CA SER A 106 2.82 -13.90 0.55
C SER A 106 2.90 -12.57 -0.19
N SER A 107 3.62 -11.59 0.40
CA SER A 107 3.96 -10.34 -0.28
C SER A 107 2.73 -9.59 -0.81
N GLU A 108 1.63 -9.62 -0.06
CA GLU A 108 0.41 -8.86 -0.34
C GLU A 108 0.70 -7.36 -0.18
N GLU A 109 1.29 -6.98 0.93
CA GLU A 109 1.58 -5.60 1.38
C GLU A 109 2.57 -4.84 0.48
N VAL A 110 3.28 -5.55 -0.36
CA VAL A 110 4.20 -4.98 -1.36
C VAL A 110 3.65 -5.05 -2.79
N GLY A 111 2.34 -5.14 -2.91
CA GLY A 111 1.61 -5.03 -4.17
C GLY A 111 1.17 -6.37 -4.76
N LEU A 112 0.74 -7.32 -3.93
CA LEU A 112 0.18 -8.61 -4.34
C LEU A 112 1.20 -9.51 -5.09
N GLU A 113 2.50 -9.37 -4.79
CA GLU A 113 3.54 -10.06 -5.54
C GLU A 113 3.43 -11.60 -5.47
N GLY A 114 3.02 -12.14 -4.31
CA GLY A 114 2.82 -13.58 -4.16
C GLY A 114 1.73 -14.11 -5.09
N VAL A 115 0.56 -13.48 -5.10
CA VAL A 115 -0.58 -13.95 -5.88
C VAL A 115 -0.40 -13.74 -7.39
N LYS A 116 0.37 -12.74 -7.82
CA LYS A 116 0.69 -12.54 -9.25
C LYS A 116 1.43 -13.72 -9.87
N HIS A 117 2.14 -14.49 -9.06
CA HIS A 117 2.93 -15.64 -9.48
C HIS A 117 2.30 -16.99 -9.09
N LEU A 118 1.07 -16.97 -8.56
CA LEU A 118 0.37 -18.18 -8.19
C LEU A 118 -0.14 -18.91 -9.46
N GLU A 119 0.14 -20.20 -9.57
CA GLU A 119 -0.45 -21.03 -10.61
C GLU A 119 -1.87 -21.46 -10.22
N LEU A 120 -2.87 -20.74 -10.71
CA LEU A 120 -4.27 -20.96 -10.36
C LEU A 120 -4.82 -22.33 -10.74
N THR A 121 -4.16 -23.07 -11.62
CA THR A 121 -4.54 -24.43 -12.01
C THR A 121 -4.47 -25.43 -10.85
N ASP A 122 -3.68 -25.13 -9.84
CA ASP A 122 -3.54 -25.98 -8.66
C ASP A 122 -4.68 -25.79 -7.66
N VAL A 123 -5.43 -24.71 -7.76
CA VAL A 123 -6.55 -24.38 -6.90
C VAL A 123 -7.85 -24.85 -7.55
N LYS A 124 -8.62 -25.72 -6.87
CA LYS A 124 -9.81 -26.43 -7.42
C LYS A 124 -11.13 -25.98 -6.81
N GLY A 125 -11.10 -25.17 -5.76
CA GLY A 125 -12.29 -24.70 -5.07
C GLY A 125 -13.22 -23.88 -5.98
N SER A 126 -14.53 -24.03 -5.78
CA SER A 126 -15.56 -23.34 -6.56
C SER A 126 -16.05 -22.04 -5.91
N TYR A 127 -15.80 -21.89 -4.61
CA TYR A 127 -16.10 -20.68 -3.84
C TYR A 127 -14.83 -20.22 -3.14
N LEU A 128 -14.62 -18.91 -3.13
CA LEU A 128 -13.50 -18.29 -2.43
C LEU A 128 -14.06 -17.34 -1.36
N ILE A 129 -13.57 -17.51 -0.14
CA ILE A 129 -13.80 -16.63 1.00
C ILE A 129 -12.43 -15.99 1.33
N ASN A 130 -12.30 -14.72 0.99
CA ASN A 130 -11.14 -13.92 1.38
C ASN A 130 -11.40 -13.36 2.79
N LEU A 131 -10.43 -13.48 3.69
CA LEU A 131 -10.50 -13.05 5.09
C LEU A 131 -9.70 -11.76 5.33
N ASP A 132 -9.65 -10.90 4.34
CA ASP A 132 -8.84 -9.68 4.34
C ASP A 132 -9.71 -8.40 4.36
N ALA A 133 -10.94 -8.52 4.85
CA ALA A 133 -11.84 -7.40 5.04
C ALA A 133 -11.75 -6.89 6.48
N GLU A 134 -11.58 -5.57 6.63
CA GLU A 134 -11.37 -4.92 7.93
C GLU A 134 -12.68 -4.52 8.63
N GLU A 135 -13.83 -4.61 7.95
CA GLU A 135 -15.12 -4.20 8.50
C GLU A 135 -15.91 -5.41 9.02
N GLU A 136 -16.14 -5.45 10.33
CA GLU A 136 -16.89 -6.52 10.97
C GLU A 136 -18.34 -6.58 10.45
N GLY A 137 -18.78 -7.76 10.07
CA GLY A 137 -20.15 -8.02 9.60
C GLY A 137 -20.44 -7.55 8.18
N VAL A 138 -19.44 -7.05 7.45
CA VAL A 138 -19.56 -6.61 6.05
C VAL A 138 -18.98 -7.65 5.10
N PHE A 139 -19.74 -8.02 4.08
CA PHE A 139 -19.31 -8.93 3.02
C PHE A 139 -19.16 -8.15 1.70
N PHE A 140 -17.93 -8.03 1.23
CA PHE A 140 -17.64 -7.45 -0.07
C PHE A 140 -17.79 -8.52 -1.16
N THR A 141 -18.63 -8.24 -2.15
CA THR A 141 -18.89 -9.16 -3.28
C THR A 141 -18.17 -8.74 -4.56
N SER A 142 -17.47 -7.61 -4.54
CA SER A 142 -16.69 -7.09 -5.67
C SER A 142 -15.56 -6.20 -5.16
N CYS A 143 -14.56 -5.99 -6.00
CA CYS A 143 -13.47 -5.05 -5.74
C CYS A 143 -13.21 -4.18 -6.97
N ALA A 144 -12.55 -3.03 -6.75
CA ALA A 144 -12.06 -2.20 -7.84
C ALA A 144 -10.84 -2.87 -8.49
N GLY A 145 -10.73 -2.77 -9.81
CA GLY A 145 -9.53 -3.11 -10.53
C GLY A 145 -8.59 -1.91 -10.63
N GLY A 146 -7.30 -2.17 -10.85
CA GLY A 146 -6.29 -1.14 -11.05
C GLY A 146 -5.27 -1.51 -12.13
N VAL A 147 -4.63 -0.49 -12.70
CA VAL A 147 -3.49 -0.63 -13.59
C VAL A 147 -2.40 0.31 -13.11
N ARG A 148 -1.19 -0.24 -12.94
CA ARG A 148 0.01 0.56 -12.70
C ARG A 148 0.77 0.73 -14.02
N THR A 149 1.10 1.98 -14.33
CA THR A 149 1.90 2.33 -15.50
C THR A 149 3.14 3.08 -15.04
N ASP A 150 4.32 2.55 -15.36
CA ASP A 150 5.60 3.21 -15.10
C ASP A 150 6.03 3.94 -16.39
N LEU A 151 6.22 5.27 -16.26
CA LEU A 151 6.64 6.12 -17.37
C LEU A 151 8.10 6.56 -17.16
N SER A 152 8.94 6.32 -18.16
CA SER A 152 10.34 6.75 -18.17
C SER A 152 10.57 7.76 -19.28
N LEU A 153 11.06 8.95 -18.93
CA LEU A 153 11.45 9.99 -19.87
C LEU A 153 12.97 10.20 -19.78
N PRO A 154 13.74 9.84 -20.83
CA PRO A 154 15.17 10.12 -20.85
C PRO A 154 15.40 11.63 -20.97
N LEU A 155 16.12 12.19 -19.99
CA LEU A 155 16.43 13.60 -19.94
C LEU A 155 17.80 13.88 -20.56
N LYS A 156 17.90 15.02 -21.25
CA LYS A 156 19.19 15.58 -21.70
C LYS A 156 19.47 16.83 -20.89
N TYR A 157 20.59 16.81 -20.17
CA TYR A 157 21.05 17.96 -19.42
C TYR A 157 21.93 18.84 -20.32
N THR A 158 21.70 20.14 -20.25
CA THR A 158 22.54 21.15 -20.88
C THR A 158 23.15 22.02 -19.79
N GLY A 159 24.35 22.52 -19.99
CA GLY A 159 24.92 23.50 -19.08
C GLY A 159 24.04 24.74 -19.05
N SER A 160 23.89 25.36 -17.87
CA SER A 160 23.24 26.66 -17.70
C SER A 160 24.30 27.72 -17.44
N THR A 161 24.08 28.89 -18.02
CA THR A 161 24.86 30.11 -17.75
C THR A 161 24.10 31.06 -16.79
N GLU A 162 22.96 30.60 -16.27
CA GLU A 162 22.11 31.36 -15.36
C GLU A 162 22.68 31.32 -13.96
N ASP A 163 22.80 32.48 -13.32
CA ASP A 163 23.57 32.64 -12.09
C ASP A 163 22.71 32.57 -10.82
N ILE A 164 21.36 32.68 -10.94
CA ILE A 164 20.46 32.74 -9.80
C ILE A 164 19.81 31.40 -9.61
N THR A 165 19.95 30.82 -8.42
CA THR A 165 19.38 29.54 -8.08
C THR A 165 18.32 29.67 -7.00
N TYR A 166 17.17 29.09 -7.23
CA TYR A 166 16.08 28.96 -6.26
C TYR A 166 15.77 27.49 -5.96
N THR A 167 15.43 27.25 -4.71
CA THR A 167 14.82 25.98 -4.29
C THR A 167 13.39 26.26 -3.82
N LEU A 168 12.42 25.73 -4.54
CA LEU A 168 11.02 25.77 -4.17
C LEU A 168 10.67 24.48 -3.45
N THR A 169 10.08 24.58 -2.27
CA THR A 169 9.60 23.42 -1.50
C THR A 169 8.11 23.56 -1.25
N LEU A 170 7.34 22.62 -1.76
CA LEU A 170 5.90 22.55 -1.56
C LEU A 170 5.61 22.00 -0.16
N CYS A 171 4.90 22.78 0.65
CA CYS A 171 4.60 22.50 2.05
C CYS A 171 3.09 22.54 2.34
N GLY A 172 2.70 22.02 3.51
CA GLY A 172 1.34 22.14 4.04
C GLY A 172 0.30 21.27 3.36
N LEU A 173 0.72 20.21 2.65
CA LEU A 173 -0.19 19.21 2.08
C LEU A 173 -0.39 18.05 3.06
N ASN A 174 -1.65 17.66 3.27
CA ASN A 174 -2.02 16.60 4.21
C ASN A 174 -1.69 15.19 3.70
N GLY A 175 -1.70 14.99 2.38
CA GLY A 175 -1.60 13.65 1.81
C GLY A 175 -2.80 12.77 2.19
N GLY A 176 -2.66 11.45 2.03
CA GLY A 176 -3.71 10.51 2.39
C GLY A 176 -3.63 9.21 1.62
N HIS A 177 -4.60 8.32 1.85
CA HIS A 177 -4.72 7.07 1.12
C HIS A 177 -5.30 7.31 -0.28
N SER A 178 -4.65 6.76 -1.32
CA SER A 178 -5.03 7.01 -2.72
C SER A 178 -6.41 6.44 -3.13
N GLY A 179 -6.94 5.51 -2.37
CA GLY A 179 -8.30 4.97 -2.54
C GLY A 179 -9.31 5.64 -1.62
N LEU A 180 -9.14 5.54 -0.30
CA LEU A 180 -10.11 6.01 0.70
C LEU A 180 -10.29 7.53 0.69
N ASP A 181 -9.19 8.27 0.49
CA ASP A 181 -9.19 9.74 0.55
C ASP A 181 -9.33 10.41 -0.82
N ILE A 182 -9.38 9.66 -1.91
CA ILE A 182 -9.39 10.24 -3.28
C ILE A 182 -10.55 11.19 -3.52
N ALA A 183 -11.70 10.92 -2.92
CA ALA A 183 -12.90 11.73 -3.05
C ALA A 183 -12.91 13.00 -2.17
N LEU A 184 -11.92 13.16 -1.27
CA LEU A 184 -11.86 14.29 -0.35
C LEU A 184 -11.28 15.56 -0.98
N GLY A 185 -10.89 15.52 -2.24
CA GLY A 185 -10.38 16.70 -2.95
C GLY A 185 -9.00 17.19 -2.49
N LYS A 186 -8.21 16.30 -1.83
CA LYS A 186 -6.85 16.61 -1.37
C LYS A 186 -5.90 16.90 -2.54
N ALA A 187 -4.95 17.80 -2.30
CA ALA A 187 -3.94 18.12 -3.29
C ALA A 187 -2.88 17.01 -3.41
N ASN A 188 -2.46 16.73 -4.63
CA ASN A 188 -1.36 15.80 -4.92
C ASN A 188 -0.11 16.59 -5.31
N ALA A 189 0.96 16.48 -4.53
CA ALA A 189 2.21 17.23 -4.73
C ALA A 189 2.81 16.99 -6.12
N ILE A 190 2.74 15.76 -6.67
CA ILE A 190 3.28 15.46 -8.01
C ILE A 190 2.53 16.27 -9.09
N GLN A 191 1.19 16.34 -8.99
CA GLN A 191 0.39 17.14 -9.91
C GLN A 191 0.68 18.63 -9.77
N LEU A 192 0.82 19.14 -8.53
CA LEU A 192 1.12 20.55 -8.28
C LEU A 192 2.50 20.93 -8.79
N VAL A 193 3.51 20.10 -8.55
CA VAL A 193 4.85 20.26 -9.12
C VAL A 193 4.78 20.36 -10.65
N GLY A 194 4.06 19.46 -11.30
CA GLY A 194 3.86 19.51 -12.75
C GLY A 194 3.21 20.81 -13.22
N ARG A 195 2.20 21.32 -12.51
CA ARG A 195 1.57 22.62 -12.80
C ARG A 195 2.54 23.77 -12.63
N ILE A 196 3.31 23.80 -11.55
CA ILE A 196 4.33 24.81 -11.30
C ILE A 196 5.36 24.80 -12.43
N LEU A 197 5.91 23.64 -12.78
CA LEU A 197 6.89 23.49 -13.86
C LEU A 197 6.37 24.04 -15.19
N TYR A 198 5.13 23.77 -15.52
CA TYR A 198 4.50 24.28 -16.75
C TYR A 198 4.51 25.81 -16.81
N HIS A 199 4.19 26.47 -15.70
CA HIS A 199 4.11 27.93 -15.64
C HIS A 199 5.48 28.60 -15.59
N ILE A 200 6.47 28.02 -14.92
CA ILE A 200 7.81 28.60 -14.79
C ILE A 200 8.74 28.28 -15.96
N ALA A 201 8.36 27.35 -16.84
CA ALA A 201 9.20 26.94 -17.98
C ALA A 201 9.74 28.06 -18.85
N PRO A 202 9.03 29.21 -19.08
CA PRO A 202 9.57 30.33 -19.82
C PRO A 202 10.69 31.08 -19.10
N PHE A 203 10.74 31.05 -17.77
CA PHE A 203 11.57 31.91 -16.92
C PHE A 203 12.70 31.16 -16.21
N ALA A 204 12.66 29.80 -16.18
CA ALA A 204 13.63 29.03 -15.43
C ALA A 204 14.03 27.72 -16.11
N ARG A 205 15.21 27.23 -15.77
CA ARG A 205 15.71 25.89 -16.10
C ARG A 205 15.74 25.04 -14.84
N ILE A 206 15.45 23.76 -14.96
CA ILE A 206 15.35 22.86 -13.82
C ILE A 206 16.60 21.97 -13.75
N SER A 207 17.25 21.94 -12.60
CA SER A 207 18.39 21.06 -12.35
C SER A 207 18.03 19.82 -11.52
N SER A 208 17.04 19.96 -10.64
CA SER A 208 16.58 18.83 -9.82
C SER A 208 15.08 18.93 -9.57
N LEU A 209 14.45 17.77 -9.53
CA LEU A 209 13.05 17.59 -9.22
C LEU A 209 12.92 16.37 -8.31
N ASP A 210 12.30 16.56 -7.15
CA ASP A 210 11.97 15.49 -6.23
C ASP A 210 10.52 15.65 -5.75
N ALA A 211 9.70 14.66 -6.03
CA ALA A 211 8.32 14.60 -5.58
C ALA A 211 8.00 13.14 -5.20
N PRO A 212 8.49 12.69 -4.02
CA PRO A 212 8.35 11.31 -3.61
C PRO A 212 6.90 10.96 -3.35
N GLY A 213 6.53 9.74 -3.73
CA GLY A 213 5.19 9.21 -3.50
C GLY A 213 5.21 7.69 -3.42
N LYS A 214 4.24 7.14 -2.70
CA LYS A 214 3.94 5.71 -2.72
C LYS A 214 2.73 5.46 -3.62
N ALA A 215 2.63 4.26 -4.19
CA ALA A 215 1.54 3.92 -5.11
C ALA A 215 0.14 4.01 -4.46
N ASN A 216 0.07 3.75 -3.16
CA ASN A 216 -1.16 3.78 -2.36
C ASN A 216 -1.35 5.07 -1.55
N ALA A 217 -0.58 6.12 -1.82
CA ALA A 217 -0.66 7.38 -1.07
C ALA A 217 -0.75 8.59 -2.00
N ILE A 218 -1.49 9.61 -1.56
CA ILE A 218 -1.50 10.93 -2.18
C ILE A 218 -0.22 11.65 -1.77
N ALA A 219 0.63 11.99 -2.74
CA ALA A 219 1.91 12.63 -2.48
C ALA A 219 1.72 14.02 -1.82
N SER A 220 2.46 14.29 -0.74
CA SER A 220 2.32 15.51 0.07
C SER A 220 3.57 16.40 0.10
N LYS A 221 4.62 16.02 -0.64
CA LYS A 221 5.90 16.77 -0.68
C LYS A 221 6.40 16.90 -2.10
N GLY A 222 7.04 18.03 -2.39
CA GLY A 222 7.71 18.25 -3.66
C GLY A 222 8.77 19.34 -3.54
N THR A 223 9.91 19.16 -4.21
CA THR A 223 11.01 20.12 -4.25
C THR A 223 11.49 20.29 -5.67
N ILE A 224 11.69 21.53 -6.08
CA ILE A 224 12.21 21.92 -7.39
C ILE A 224 13.45 22.79 -7.18
N VAL A 225 14.57 22.42 -7.78
CA VAL A 225 15.74 23.29 -7.88
C VAL A 225 15.79 23.88 -9.29
N MET A 226 15.73 25.21 -9.36
CA MET A 226 15.63 25.95 -10.61
C MET A 226 16.67 27.05 -10.72
N HIS A 227 17.02 27.38 -11.94
CA HIS A 227 17.99 28.45 -12.29
C HIS A 227 17.32 29.44 -13.22
N THR A 228 17.54 30.74 -12.95
CA THR A 228 16.98 31.84 -13.75
C THR A 228 18.03 32.89 -14.02
N SER A 229 17.83 33.70 -15.07
CA SER A 229 18.64 34.88 -15.36
C SER A 229 18.19 36.08 -14.53
N SER A 230 19.06 37.04 -14.33
CA SER A 230 18.71 38.31 -13.69
C SER A 230 17.64 39.12 -14.46
N GLN A 231 17.43 38.81 -15.74
CA GLN A 231 16.38 39.43 -16.57
C GLN A 231 15.02 38.82 -16.34
N ASP A 232 14.96 37.52 -16.04
CA ASP A 232 13.72 36.77 -15.89
C ASP A 232 13.30 36.61 -14.43
N GLU A 233 14.15 36.96 -13.47
CA GLU A 233 13.94 36.74 -12.03
C GLU A 233 12.65 37.39 -11.53
N GLU A 234 12.41 38.67 -11.85
CA GLU A 234 11.20 39.37 -11.41
C GLU A 234 9.93 38.72 -11.97
N ALA A 235 9.96 38.28 -13.24
CA ALA A 235 8.84 37.61 -13.89
C ALA A 235 8.59 36.21 -13.27
N LEU A 236 9.65 35.47 -12.96
CA LEU A 236 9.56 34.18 -12.27
C LEU A 236 8.90 34.31 -10.89
N LEU A 237 9.41 35.24 -10.06
CA LEU A 237 8.87 35.43 -8.70
C LEU A 237 7.42 35.90 -8.71
N LYS A 238 7.06 36.77 -9.66
CA LYS A 238 5.68 37.22 -9.85
C LYS A 238 4.75 36.07 -10.25
N GLU A 239 5.19 35.21 -11.18
CA GLU A 239 4.38 34.04 -11.59
C GLU A 239 4.25 33.01 -10.46
N LEU A 240 5.32 32.78 -9.69
CA LEU A 240 5.26 31.91 -8.50
C LEU A 240 4.27 32.44 -7.46
N SER A 241 4.33 33.73 -7.11
CA SER A 241 3.37 34.33 -6.16
C SER A 241 1.92 34.18 -6.61
N LYS A 242 1.66 34.46 -7.89
CA LYS A 242 0.33 34.32 -8.48
C LYS A 242 -0.17 32.86 -8.43
N LEU A 243 0.72 31.90 -8.71
CA LEU A 243 0.40 30.47 -8.63
C LEU A 243 0.11 30.04 -7.19
N GLU A 244 0.91 30.50 -6.24
CA GLU A 244 0.71 30.20 -4.83
C GLU A 244 -0.67 30.68 -4.35
N GLU A 245 -1.04 31.92 -4.65
CA GLU A 245 -2.36 32.48 -4.31
C GLU A 245 -3.50 31.65 -4.94
N MET A 246 -3.36 31.31 -6.21
CA MET A 246 -4.36 30.51 -6.93
C MET A 246 -4.51 29.09 -6.34
N LEU A 247 -3.40 28.43 -6.01
CA LEU A 247 -3.41 27.11 -5.44
C LEU A 247 -3.92 27.10 -4.00
N LYS A 248 -3.56 28.11 -3.19
CA LYS A 248 -4.13 28.30 -1.86
C LYS A 248 -5.66 28.47 -1.91
N ALA A 249 -6.17 29.27 -2.83
CA ALA A 249 -7.61 29.45 -3.00
C ALA A 249 -8.30 28.15 -3.46
N GLN A 250 -7.67 27.39 -4.35
CA GLN A 250 -8.24 26.14 -4.88
C GLN A 250 -8.35 25.05 -3.80
N PHE A 251 -7.40 24.97 -2.88
CA PHE A 251 -7.31 23.91 -1.89
C PHE A 251 -7.52 24.41 -0.45
N SER A 252 -8.14 25.58 -0.27
CA SER A 252 -8.31 26.23 1.04
C SER A 252 -9.09 25.42 2.07
N GLU A 253 -9.95 24.49 1.63
CA GLU A 253 -10.74 23.64 2.52
C GLU A 253 -10.00 22.36 2.95
N THR A 254 -8.99 21.94 2.20
CA THR A 254 -8.33 20.64 2.40
C THR A 254 -6.87 20.77 2.80
N GLU A 255 -6.20 21.87 2.48
CA GLU A 255 -4.76 22.04 2.63
C GLU A 255 -4.38 23.39 3.26
N ASN A 256 -3.19 23.41 3.88
CA ASN A 256 -2.52 24.65 4.30
C ASN A 256 -1.28 24.92 3.42
N LEU A 257 -1.52 24.91 2.11
CA LEU A 257 -0.50 24.95 1.07
C LEU A 257 0.35 26.22 1.10
N SER A 258 1.68 26.05 0.92
CA SER A 258 2.65 27.12 0.65
C SER A 258 3.85 26.61 -0.14
N PHE A 259 4.59 27.53 -0.79
CA PHE A 259 5.88 27.25 -1.40
C PHE A 259 6.73 28.49 -1.64
#